data_0a1a9ab96fdff83f271cf9fb43e9d90c
#
_entry.id   0a1a9ab96fdff83f271cf9fb43e9d90c
#
_cell.length_a   1.000
_cell.length_b   1.000
_cell.length_c   1.000
_cell.angle_alpha   90.00
_cell.angle_beta   90.00
_cell.angle_gamma   90.00
#
_symmetry.space_group_name_H-M   'P 1'
#
loop_
_entity.id
_entity.type
_entity.pdbx_description
1 polymer ?
#
loop_
_entity_poly.entity_id
_entity_poly.type
_entity_poly.pdbx_seq_one_letter_code
_entity_poly.pdbx_strand_id
1 'polypeptide(L)'
;DPTLTVVLVDAKGVILHLIASDTLKQQLHGLTFMKGAIWSEKYAGTNGMGTSLASSESILVQKNDHFFLQHAQLSCAAAPIFDHNGELIGALDITSHSPLQAQHTILTGFSARSIENRLLEAHYKDAYILYFHSCPKSVFSVHGGKLVISGDGKLLSANRNALSQLGISNISTLQKYNFDDLFQSDFQSFLTLDTQNSFEPASLYPINTPKHLFAVVRLPHSIQPKSFIIDAADSTTIENTAAIDHTKKAHILDYGEPKLKEQYNLAQQLFKKNVPLLIYGETGAGKEIFARGIHLNLC
;
A
#
# COMPACT_ATOMS: atom_id res chain seq x y z
N ASP A 1 6.97 -17.85 -8.94
CA ASP A 1 7.45 -19.23 -8.85
C ASP A 1 6.35 -20.18 -9.39
N PRO A 2 6.63 -21.00 -10.41
CA PRO A 2 5.63 -21.90 -11.03
C PRO A 2 5.14 -23.02 -10.10
N THR A 3 5.78 -23.21 -8.95
CA THR A 3 5.44 -24.25 -7.97
C THR A 3 4.51 -23.77 -6.88
N LEU A 4 4.20 -22.46 -6.85
CA LEU A 4 3.36 -21.83 -5.85
C LEU A 4 1.98 -21.50 -6.43
N THR A 5 0.97 -21.70 -5.62
CA THR A 5 -0.40 -21.24 -5.87
C THR A 5 -0.75 -20.16 -4.86
N VAL A 6 -1.27 -19.04 -5.32
CA VAL A 6 -1.78 -17.98 -4.46
C VAL A 6 -3.30 -18.02 -4.49
N VAL A 7 -3.93 -18.05 -3.33
CA VAL A 7 -5.39 -18.15 -3.17
C VAL A 7 -5.90 -17.03 -2.31
N LEU A 8 -7.00 -16.43 -2.73
CA LEU A 8 -7.76 -15.45 -1.95
C LEU A 8 -9.13 -16.05 -1.60
N VAL A 9 -9.46 -16.06 -0.32
CA VAL A 9 -10.76 -16.49 0.19
C VAL A 9 -11.49 -15.34 0.92
N ASP A 10 -12.82 -15.42 0.94
CA ASP A 10 -13.64 -14.54 1.77
C ASP A 10 -13.65 -15.00 3.26
N ALA A 11 -14.35 -14.25 4.13
CA ALA A 11 -14.47 -14.57 5.55
C ALA A 11 -15.19 -15.90 5.84
N LYS A 12 -15.89 -16.47 4.85
CA LYS A 12 -16.57 -17.78 4.97
C LYS A 12 -15.69 -18.93 4.46
N GLY A 13 -14.47 -18.61 3.97
CA GLY A 13 -13.54 -19.56 3.39
C GLY A 13 -13.86 -19.95 1.94
N VAL A 14 -14.68 -19.16 1.23
CA VAL A 14 -14.97 -19.38 -0.19
C VAL A 14 -13.83 -18.85 -1.04
N ILE A 15 -13.27 -19.68 -1.92
CA ILE A 15 -12.23 -19.26 -2.86
C ILE A 15 -12.80 -18.24 -3.85
N LEU A 16 -12.30 -17.01 -3.79
CA LEU A 16 -12.66 -15.91 -4.69
C LEU A 16 -11.75 -15.88 -5.92
N HIS A 17 -10.47 -16.11 -5.71
CA HIS A 17 -9.48 -16.03 -6.77
C HIS A 17 -8.33 -17.00 -6.52
N LEU A 18 -7.76 -17.51 -7.61
CA LEU A 18 -6.66 -18.47 -7.58
C LEU A 18 -5.69 -18.15 -8.72
N ILE A 19 -4.42 -17.98 -8.37
CA ILE A 19 -3.32 -17.73 -9.30
C ILE A 19 -2.36 -18.92 -9.19
N ALA A 20 -2.25 -19.69 -10.27
CA ALA A 20 -1.34 -20.83 -10.37
C ALA A 20 -0.92 -21.03 -11.83
N SER A 21 0.15 -21.77 -12.07
CA SER A 21 0.46 -22.29 -13.41
C SER A 21 -0.64 -23.24 -13.88
N ASP A 22 -0.81 -23.39 -15.19
CA ASP A 22 -1.87 -24.26 -15.73
C ASP A 22 -1.67 -25.73 -15.34
N THR A 23 -0.43 -26.18 -15.21
CA THR A 23 -0.09 -27.51 -14.70
C THR A 23 -0.57 -27.70 -13.25
N LEU A 24 -0.32 -26.72 -12.38
CA LEU A 24 -0.77 -26.77 -11.00
C LEU A 24 -2.29 -26.69 -10.87
N LYS A 25 -2.96 -25.87 -11.68
CA LYS A 25 -4.43 -25.79 -11.69
C LYS A 25 -5.06 -27.17 -11.98
N GLN A 26 -4.52 -27.92 -12.94
CA GLN A 26 -5.00 -29.27 -13.26
C GLN A 26 -4.82 -30.24 -12.10
N GLN A 27 -3.66 -30.21 -11.42
CA GLN A 27 -3.37 -31.05 -10.26
C GLN A 27 -4.28 -30.71 -9.06
N LEU A 28 -4.50 -29.43 -8.80
CA LEU A 28 -5.31 -28.93 -7.69
C LEU A 28 -6.82 -29.08 -7.92
N HIS A 29 -7.27 -29.17 -9.18
CA HIS A 29 -8.69 -29.35 -9.52
C HIS A 29 -9.27 -30.62 -8.90
N GLY A 30 -8.49 -31.72 -8.87
CA GLY A 30 -8.87 -32.98 -8.22
C GLY A 30 -9.04 -32.88 -6.70
N LEU A 31 -8.52 -31.80 -6.07
CA LEU A 31 -8.63 -31.50 -4.64
C LEU A 31 -9.72 -30.46 -4.32
N THR A 32 -10.63 -30.19 -5.25
CA THR A 32 -11.66 -29.12 -5.11
C THR A 32 -11.07 -27.71 -4.89
N PHE A 33 -9.84 -27.48 -5.34
CA PHE A 33 -9.12 -26.21 -5.22
C PHE A 33 -9.50 -25.31 -6.41
N MET A 34 -10.73 -24.78 -6.38
CA MET A 34 -11.28 -23.98 -7.47
C MET A 34 -12.12 -22.83 -6.94
N LYS A 35 -12.34 -21.83 -7.76
CA LYS A 35 -13.21 -20.68 -7.42
C LYS A 35 -14.61 -21.17 -7.02
N GLY A 36 -15.10 -20.65 -5.89
CA GLY A 36 -16.39 -21.02 -5.30
C GLY A 36 -16.36 -22.20 -4.33
N ALA A 37 -15.25 -22.95 -4.25
CA ALA A 37 -15.09 -24.00 -3.24
C ALA A 37 -14.93 -23.42 -1.84
N ILE A 38 -15.42 -24.13 -0.81
CA ILE A 38 -15.41 -23.68 0.58
C ILE A 38 -14.30 -24.44 1.33
N TRP A 39 -13.37 -23.68 1.89
CA TRP A 39 -12.21 -24.18 2.63
C TRP A 39 -12.18 -23.71 4.10
N SER A 40 -13.34 -23.34 4.67
CA SER A 40 -13.41 -23.08 6.12
C SER A 40 -13.15 -24.37 6.92
N GLU A 41 -12.63 -24.25 8.14
CA GLU A 41 -12.34 -25.39 9.01
C GLU A 41 -13.56 -26.31 9.24
N LYS A 42 -14.74 -25.74 9.30
CA LYS A 42 -15.99 -26.48 9.46
C LYS A 42 -16.20 -27.54 8.36
N TYR A 43 -15.77 -27.27 7.13
CA TYR A 43 -16.01 -28.15 5.97
C TYR A 43 -14.74 -28.89 5.50
N ALA A 44 -13.59 -28.24 5.60
CA ALA A 44 -12.32 -28.76 5.09
C ALA A 44 -11.36 -29.19 6.21
N GLY A 45 -11.78 -29.16 7.49
CA GLY A 45 -10.90 -29.44 8.64
C GLY A 45 -9.71 -28.46 8.69
N THR A 46 -8.71 -28.80 9.48
CA THR A 46 -7.46 -28.02 9.57
C THR A 46 -6.82 -27.89 8.20
N ASN A 47 -6.65 -26.64 7.74
CA ASN A 47 -6.01 -26.25 6.49
C ASN A 47 -5.54 -24.79 6.59
N GLY A 48 -4.66 -24.34 5.68
CA GLY A 48 -4.09 -22.98 5.75
C GLY A 48 -5.14 -21.88 5.85
N MET A 49 -6.06 -21.83 4.89
CA MET A 49 -7.07 -20.77 4.78
C MET A 49 -8.07 -20.81 5.94
N GLY A 50 -8.69 -21.97 6.17
CA GLY A 50 -9.73 -22.14 7.18
C GLY A 50 -9.24 -21.88 8.60
N THR A 51 -8.05 -22.39 8.94
CA THR A 51 -7.47 -22.21 10.27
C THR A 51 -6.99 -20.76 10.49
N SER A 52 -6.44 -20.11 9.43
CA SER A 52 -6.09 -18.67 9.52
C SER A 52 -7.32 -17.79 9.75
N LEU A 53 -8.45 -18.10 9.09
CA LEU A 53 -9.72 -17.40 9.34
C LEU A 53 -10.25 -17.63 10.75
N ALA A 54 -10.19 -18.88 11.26
CA ALA A 54 -10.69 -19.23 12.59
C ALA A 54 -9.85 -18.63 13.72
N SER A 55 -8.51 -18.59 13.57
CA SER A 55 -7.60 -18.04 14.58
C SER A 55 -7.37 -16.54 14.45
N SER A 56 -7.67 -15.96 13.28
CA SER A 56 -7.30 -14.58 12.92
C SER A 56 -5.78 -14.32 12.94
N GLU A 57 -4.98 -15.38 12.74
CA GLU A 57 -3.52 -15.33 12.75
C GLU A 57 -2.91 -15.86 11.46
N SER A 58 -1.67 -15.42 11.19
CA SER A 58 -0.87 -16.02 10.11
C SER A 58 -0.35 -17.38 10.53
N ILE A 59 -0.62 -18.41 9.74
CA ILE A 59 -0.29 -19.79 10.07
C ILE A 59 0.42 -20.51 8.94
N LEU A 60 1.11 -21.58 9.31
CA LEU A 60 1.74 -22.55 8.42
C LEU A 60 1.14 -23.93 8.72
N VAL A 61 0.51 -24.56 7.74
CA VAL A 61 -0.03 -25.92 7.82
C VAL A 61 0.72 -26.76 6.81
N GLN A 62 1.39 -27.81 7.27
CA GLN A 62 2.25 -28.61 6.42
C GLN A 62 1.78 -30.05 6.35
N LYS A 63 1.67 -30.57 5.12
CA LYS A 63 1.53 -32.02 4.88
C LYS A 63 0.50 -32.68 5.84
N ASN A 64 0.98 -33.50 6.76
CA ASN A 64 0.17 -34.26 7.71
C ASN A 64 -0.50 -33.41 8.81
N ASP A 65 -0.25 -32.10 8.87
CA ASP A 65 -0.98 -31.17 9.74
C ASP A 65 -2.40 -30.93 9.22
N HIS A 66 -2.66 -31.21 7.92
CA HIS A 66 -4.00 -31.14 7.37
C HIS A 66 -4.90 -32.21 7.93
N PHE A 67 -6.16 -31.86 8.22
CA PHE A 67 -7.12 -32.81 8.76
C PHE A 67 -7.45 -33.96 7.79
N PHE A 68 -7.68 -33.63 6.51
CA PHE A 68 -7.99 -34.66 5.52
C PHE A 68 -6.72 -35.19 4.84
N LEU A 69 -6.54 -36.50 4.80
CA LEU A 69 -5.39 -37.17 4.19
C LEU A 69 -5.18 -36.78 2.70
N GLN A 70 -6.25 -36.51 1.97
CA GLN A 70 -6.16 -36.03 0.59
C GLN A 70 -5.42 -34.69 0.46
N HIS A 71 -5.42 -33.85 1.52
CA HIS A 71 -4.71 -32.58 1.55
C HIS A 71 -3.28 -32.71 2.09
N ALA A 72 -2.89 -33.89 2.61
CA ALA A 72 -1.56 -34.13 3.18
C ALA A 72 -0.40 -34.04 2.17
N GLN A 73 -0.69 -33.90 0.89
CA GLN A 73 0.32 -33.57 -0.12
C GLN A 73 0.63 -32.07 -0.22
N LEU A 74 -0.20 -31.21 0.40
CA LEU A 74 -0.07 -29.77 0.34
C LEU A 74 0.67 -29.20 1.57
N SER A 75 1.29 -28.06 1.37
CA SER A 75 1.79 -27.16 2.43
C SER A 75 1.24 -25.78 2.16
N CYS A 76 0.66 -25.14 3.18
CA CYS A 76 -0.08 -23.88 3.08
C CYS A 76 0.47 -22.85 4.06
N ALA A 77 0.73 -21.64 3.60
CA ALA A 77 1.06 -20.49 4.44
C ALA A 77 -0.03 -19.43 4.24
N ALA A 78 -0.85 -19.20 5.26
CA ALA A 78 -2.00 -18.31 5.17
C ALA A 78 -1.90 -17.13 6.12
N ALA A 79 -2.52 -16.00 5.74
CA ALA A 79 -2.62 -14.81 6.57
C ALA A 79 -4.01 -14.18 6.43
N PRO A 80 -4.63 -13.75 7.56
CA PRO A 80 -5.93 -13.10 7.54
C PRO A 80 -5.84 -11.69 6.97
N ILE A 81 -6.92 -11.25 6.34
CA ILE A 81 -7.09 -9.89 5.80
C ILE A 81 -8.24 -9.22 6.55
N PHE A 82 -7.97 -8.02 7.07
CA PHE A 82 -8.95 -7.21 7.78
C PHE A 82 -9.32 -5.96 6.97
N ASP A 83 -10.54 -5.48 7.17
CA ASP A 83 -10.99 -4.22 6.59
C ASP A 83 -10.53 -3.00 7.42
N HIS A 84 -11.00 -1.82 7.00
CA HIS A 84 -10.72 -0.53 7.66
C HIS A 84 -11.35 -0.38 9.06
N ASN A 85 -12.27 -1.25 9.45
CA ASN A 85 -12.87 -1.30 10.80
C ASN A 85 -12.18 -2.33 11.70
N GLY A 86 -11.24 -3.12 11.14
CA GLY A 86 -10.60 -4.23 11.83
C GLY A 86 -11.42 -5.53 11.79
N GLU A 87 -12.44 -5.61 10.93
CA GLU A 87 -13.25 -6.81 10.75
C GLU A 87 -12.57 -7.77 9.77
N LEU A 88 -12.60 -9.07 10.08
CA LEU A 88 -12.03 -10.12 9.24
C LEU A 88 -12.86 -10.28 7.95
N ILE A 89 -12.26 -10.00 6.80
CA ILE A 89 -12.95 -10.07 5.49
C ILE A 89 -12.49 -11.22 4.61
N GLY A 90 -11.38 -11.87 4.95
CA GLY A 90 -10.86 -12.98 4.18
C GLY A 90 -9.47 -13.42 4.60
N ALA A 91 -8.84 -14.26 3.78
CA ALA A 91 -7.45 -14.66 3.97
C ALA A 91 -6.73 -14.79 2.62
N LEU A 92 -5.44 -14.53 2.65
CA LEU A 92 -4.51 -14.83 1.56
C LEU A 92 -3.75 -16.09 1.93
N ASP A 93 -3.60 -17.01 0.97
CA ASP A 93 -2.87 -18.25 1.16
C ASP A 93 -1.87 -18.49 0.03
N ILE A 94 -0.73 -19.04 0.37
CA ILE A 94 0.25 -19.61 -0.56
C ILE A 94 0.29 -21.12 -0.33
N THR A 95 -0.06 -21.88 -1.36
CA THR A 95 -0.06 -23.35 -1.33
C THR A 95 0.99 -23.92 -2.27
N SER A 96 1.66 -25.01 -1.84
CA SER A 96 2.65 -25.77 -2.61
C SER A 96 2.59 -27.25 -2.31
N HIS A 97 3.01 -28.09 -3.27
CA HIS A 97 3.30 -29.50 -3.03
C HIS A 97 4.64 -29.72 -2.30
N SER A 98 5.56 -28.74 -2.38
CA SER A 98 6.82 -28.75 -1.63
C SER A 98 6.62 -28.16 -0.23
N PRO A 99 7.41 -28.57 0.78
CA PRO A 99 7.36 -27.97 2.11
C PRO A 99 7.60 -26.47 2.05
N LEU A 100 6.74 -25.70 2.70
CA LEU A 100 6.91 -24.26 2.90
C LEU A 100 7.72 -24.01 4.19
N GLN A 101 8.36 -22.86 4.27
CA GLN A 101 9.15 -22.42 5.42
C GLN A 101 8.51 -21.19 6.08
N ALA A 102 8.94 -20.85 7.29
CA ALA A 102 8.45 -19.69 8.03
C ALA A 102 8.50 -18.37 7.23
N GLN A 103 9.47 -18.23 6.33
CA GLN A 103 9.57 -17.07 5.44
C GLN A 103 8.36 -16.89 4.51
N HIS A 104 7.69 -17.99 4.10
CA HIS A 104 6.47 -17.91 3.29
C HIS A 104 5.30 -17.35 4.10
N THR A 105 5.20 -17.70 5.39
CA THR A 105 4.19 -17.12 6.30
C THR A 105 4.42 -15.61 6.49
N ILE A 106 5.69 -15.19 6.63
CA ILE A 106 6.06 -13.78 6.71
C ILE A 106 5.68 -13.05 5.42
N LEU A 107 6.01 -13.62 4.26
CA LEU A 107 5.68 -13.04 2.95
C LEU A 107 4.16 -12.92 2.75
N THR A 108 3.40 -13.97 3.10
CA THR A 108 1.94 -13.97 3.00
C THR A 108 1.34 -12.90 3.92
N GLY A 109 1.85 -12.77 5.16
CA GLY A 109 1.45 -11.73 6.09
C GLY A 109 1.74 -10.31 5.59
N PHE A 110 2.88 -10.06 4.97
CA PHE A 110 3.18 -8.78 4.35
C PHE A 110 2.27 -8.47 3.15
N SER A 111 1.98 -9.49 2.35
CA SER A 111 1.06 -9.34 1.21
C SER A 111 -0.36 -9.04 1.68
N ALA A 112 -0.86 -9.71 2.71
CA ALA A 112 -2.16 -9.44 3.33
C ALA A 112 -2.23 -7.99 3.86
N ARG A 113 -1.21 -7.54 4.61
CA ARG A 113 -1.12 -6.14 5.08
C ARG A 113 -1.06 -5.11 3.95
N SER A 114 -0.42 -5.44 2.84
CA SER A 114 -0.40 -4.57 1.67
C SER A 114 -1.79 -4.42 1.04
N ILE A 115 -2.59 -5.51 1.03
CA ILE A 115 -3.99 -5.48 0.60
C ILE A 115 -4.81 -4.63 1.56
N GLU A 116 -4.71 -4.83 2.88
CA GLU A 116 -5.40 -4.04 3.90
C GLU A 116 -5.09 -2.53 3.76
N ASN A 117 -3.81 -2.19 3.58
CA ASN A 117 -3.38 -0.81 3.39
C ASN A 117 -4.00 -0.17 2.14
N ARG A 118 -4.12 -0.91 1.04
CA ARG A 118 -4.78 -0.43 -0.18
C ARG A 118 -6.29 -0.28 -0.02
N LEU A 119 -6.94 -1.20 0.68
CA LEU A 119 -8.37 -1.11 0.98
C LEU A 119 -8.67 0.11 1.86
N LEU A 120 -7.84 0.36 2.89
CA LEU A 120 -7.93 1.54 3.73
C LEU A 120 -7.84 2.84 2.90
N GLU A 121 -6.82 2.95 2.05
CA GLU A 121 -6.60 4.12 1.21
C GLU A 121 -7.70 4.34 0.17
N ALA A 122 -8.23 3.26 -0.41
CA ALA A 122 -9.31 3.32 -1.38
C ALA A 122 -10.65 3.72 -0.73
N HIS A 123 -10.91 3.26 0.51
CA HIS A 123 -12.11 3.62 1.26
C HIS A 123 -12.09 5.09 1.68
N TYR A 124 -10.95 5.57 2.16
CA TYR A 124 -10.76 6.94 2.68
C TYR A 124 -10.02 7.87 1.70
N LYS A 125 -10.35 7.78 0.40
CA LYS A 125 -9.72 8.64 -0.63
C LYS A 125 -9.93 10.13 -0.39
N ASP A 126 -11.04 10.51 0.24
CA ASP A 126 -11.43 11.90 0.53
C ASP A 126 -11.17 12.33 1.99
N ALA A 127 -10.35 11.56 2.73
CA ALA A 127 -9.86 11.92 4.06
C ALA A 127 -8.34 12.16 4.01
N TYR A 128 -7.82 12.81 5.05
CA TYR A 128 -6.37 12.91 5.27
C TYR A 128 -5.82 11.57 5.70
N ILE A 129 -4.68 11.14 5.15
CA ILE A 129 -3.97 9.96 5.62
C ILE A 129 -2.56 10.36 6.06
N LEU A 130 -2.30 10.20 7.34
CA LEU A 130 -1.00 10.38 7.95
C LEU A 130 -0.21 9.07 7.85
N TYR A 131 0.88 9.07 7.11
CA TYR A 131 1.89 8.02 7.09
C TYR A 131 2.95 8.34 8.10
N PHE A 132 3.33 7.41 8.96
CA PHE A 132 4.36 7.67 9.95
C PHE A 132 5.17 6.43 10.34
N HIS A 133 6.42 6.65 10.77
CA HIS A 133 7.32 5.63 11.28
C HIS A 133 8.44 6.27 12.12
N SER A 134 9.09 5.50 13.00
CA SER A 134 10.27 5.95 13.75
C SER A 134 11.52 6.15 12.89
N CYS A 135 11.57 5.59 11.68
CA CYS A 135 12.62 5.80 10.69
C CYS A 135 12.05 6.56 9.49
N PRO A 136 12.61 7.71 9.08
CA PRO A 136 12.08 8.52 7.97
C PRO A 136 11.96 7.74 6.66
N LYS A 137 12.93 6.88 6.36
CA LYS A 137 12.95 6.07 5.13
C LYS A 137 11.88 4.99 5.08
N SER A 138 11.26 4.67 6.22
CA SER A 138 10.26 3.60 6.34
C SER A 138 8.82 4.11 6.42
N VAL A 139 8.60 5.41 6.32
CA VAL A 139 7.26 6.04 6.42
C VAL A 139 6.28 5.42 5.43
N PHE A 140 6.68 5.22 4.18
CA PHE A 140 5.85 4.62 3.12
C PHE A 140 6.00 3.10 2.97
N SER A 141 6.75 2.45 3.85
CA SER A 141 6.93 0.99 3.81
C SER A 141 5.67 0.26 4.29
N VAL A 142 5.62 -1.06 4.07
CA VAL A 142 4.57 -1.93 4.60
C VAL A 142 4.52 -1.91 6.14
N HIS A 143 5.61 -1.50 6.80
CA HIS A 143 5.71 -1.34 8.25
C HIS A 143 5.27 0.04 8.74
N GLY A 144 5.06 1.01 7.84
CA GLY A 144 4.59 2.35 8.16
C GLY A 144 3.20 2.31 8.81
N GLY A 145 3.01 3.14 9.83
CA GLY A 145 1.69 3.44 10.38
C GLY A 145 0.89 4.29 9.40
N LYS A 146 -0.40 4.02 9.28
CA LYS A 146 -1.35 4.82 8.52
C LYS A 146 -2.50 5.19 9.43
N LEU A 147 -2.73 6.48 9.60
CA LEU A 147 -3.81 7.03 10.42
C LEU A 147 -4.72 7.87 9.54
N VAL A 148 -6.01 7.58 9.54
CA VAL A 148 -7.02 8.29 8.76
C VAL A 148 -7.65 9.36 9.62
N ILE A 149 -7.67 10.60 9.14
CA ILE A 149 -8.08 11.78 9.90
C ILE A 149 -9.09 12.57 9.06
N SER A 150 -10.16 13.03 9.70
CA SER A 150 -11.13 13.95 9.09
C SER A 150 -10.59 15.39 9.05
N GLY A 151 -11.28 16.29 8.33
CA GLY A 151 -10.86 17.69 8.22
C GLY A 151 -10.86 18.47 9.54
N ASP A 152 -11.63 18.02 10.53
CA ASP A 152 -11.71 18.56 11.88
C ASP A 152 -10.74 17.88 12.88
N GLY A 153 -9.86 17.01 12.40
CA GLY A 153 -8.83 16.35 13.23
C GLY A 153 -9.30 15.07 13.93
N LYS A 154 -10.55 14.60 13.71
CA LYS A 154 -11.05 13.38 14.32
C LYS A 154 -10.43 12.15 13.68
N LEU A 155 -10.07 11.15 14.49
CA LEU A 155 -9.50 9.89 14.01
C LEU A 155 -10.61 8.95 13.53
N LEU A 156 -10.52 8.53 12.27
CA LEU A 156 -11.55 7.71 11.62
C LEU A 156 -11.16 6.24 11.55
N SER A 157 -9.91 5.95 11.24
CA SER A 157 -9.40 4.60 11.10
C SER A 157 -7.87 4.58 11.13
N ALA A 158 -7.28 3.38 11.19
CA ALA A 158 -5.84 3.18 11.14
C ALA A 158 -5.50 1.77 10.65
N ASN A 159 -4.31 1.58 10.11
CA ASN A 159 -3.80 0.23 9.89
C ASN A 159 -3.26 -0.38 11.21
N ARG A 160 -3.05 -1.69 11.22
CA ARG A 160 -2.56 -2.42 12.40
C ARG A 160 -1.20 -1.92 12.90
N ASN A 161 -0.34 -1.46 12.00
CA ASN A 161 0.96 -0.91 12.40
C ASN A 161 0.80 0.41 13.16
N ALA A 162 -0.12 1.28 12.76
CA ALA A 162 -0.41 2.51 13.48
C ALA A 162 -0.97 2.22 14.88
N LEU A 163 -1.94 1.32 14.98
CA LEU A 163 -2.49 0.90 16.28
C LEU A 163 -1.38 0.38 17.21
N SER A 164 -0.52 -0.51 16.71
CA SER A 164 0.61 -1.07 17.46
C SER A 164 1.64 0.00 17.87
N GLN A 165 2.00 0.92 16.97
CA GLN A 165 2.98 1.98 17.26
C GLN A 165 2.46 2.98 18.29
N LEU A 166 1.15 3.26 18.29
CA LEU A 166 0.47 4.17 19.22
C LEU A 166 -0.01 3.48 20.51
N GLY A 167 0.08 2.15 20.60
CA GLY A 167 -0.37 1.39 21.77
C GLY A 167 -1.90 1.35 21.92
N ILE A 168 -2.65 1.47 20.81
CA ILE A 168 -4.11 1.46 20.78
C ILE A 168 -4.59 0.07 20.39
N SER A 169 -5.55 -0.49 21.14
CA SER A 169 -5.96 -1.88 21.00
C SER A 169 -6.80 -2.15 19.74
N ASN A 170 -7.65 -1.22 19.32
CA ASN A 170 -8.58 -1.40 18.20
C ASN A 170 -9.09 -0.07 17.64
N ILE A 171 -9.76 -0.14 16.49
CA ILE A 171 -10.32 1.03 15.77
C ILE A 171 -11.40 1.75 16.61
N SER A 172 -12.27 1.01 17.31
CA SER A 172 -13.33 1.62 18.12
C SER A 172 -12.75 2.45 19.30
N THR A 173 -11.60 2.05 19.83
CA THR A 173 -10.87 2.84 20.83
C THR A 173 -10.21 4.05 20.19
N LEU A 174 -9.60 3.90 19.00
CA LEU A 174 -8.98 4.98 18.25
C LEU A 174 -9.98 6.11 17.94
N GLN A 175 -11.19 5.77 17.52
CA GLN A 175 -12.25 6.73 17.13
C GLN A 175 -12.75 7.63 18.26
N LYS A 176 -12.34 7.35 19.51
CA LYS A 176 -12.63 8.22 20.67
C LYS A 176 -11.67 9.40 20.78
N TYR A 177 -10.60 9.41 20.02
CA TYR A 177 -9.55 10.42 20.06
C TYR A 177 -9.60 11.33 18.83
N ASN A 178 -9.16 12.57 19.04
CA ASN A 178 -8.74 13.46 17.98
C ASN A 178 -7.22 13.39 17.82
N PHE A 179 -6.68 13.96 16.77
CA PHE A 179 -5.25 14.04 16.53
C PHE A 179 -4.50 14.67 17.72
N ASP A 180 -5.04 15.77 18.25
CA ASP A 180 -4.46 16.54 19.33
C ASP A 180 -4.46 15.81 20.68
N ASP A 181 -5.26 14.74 20.83
CA ASP A 181 -5.23 13.87 22.01
C ASP A 181 -4.05 12.90 22.00
N LEU A 182 -3.50 12.61 20.82
CA LEU A 182 -2.42 11.63 20.64
C LEU A 182 -1.05 12.27 20.40
N PHE A 183 -1.00 13.49 19.86
CA PHE A 183 0.24 14.15 19.45
C PHE A 183 0.39 15.53 20.08
N GLN A 184 1.65 15.97 20.27
CA GLN A 184 1.98 17.24 20.92
C GLN A 184 1.67 18.47 20.05
N SER A 185 1.43 18.29 18.76
CA SER A 185 1.05 19.34 17.82
C SER A 185 -0.44 19.24 17.51
N ASP A 186 -1.13 20.38 17.32
CA ASP A 186 -2.47 20.37 16.77
C ASP A 186 -2.46 20.02 15.26
N PHE A 187 -3.58 19.49 14.78
CA PHE A 187 -3.69 18.97 13.42
C PHE A 187 -3.47 20.03 12.35
N GLN A 188 -3.99 21.23 12.53
CA GLN A 188 -3.90 22.31 11.54
C GLN A 188 -2.48 22.85 11.44
N SER A 189 -1.80 23.02 12.57
CA SER A 189 -0.37 23.39 12.61
C SER A 189 0.48 22.32 11.93
N PHE A 190 0.19 21.02 12.14
CA PHE A 190 0.91 19.95 11.50
C PHE A 190 0.74 19.95 9.97
N LEU A 191 -0.46 20.19 9.46
CA LEU A 191 -0.73 20.32 8.02
C LEU A 191 0.06 21.46 7.37
N THR A 192 0.21 22.61 8.06
CA THR A 192 0.98 23.73 7.54
C THR A 192 2.47 23.46 7.47
N LEU A 193 3.04 22.71 8.42
CA LEU A 193 4.44 22.28 8.41
C LEU A 193 4.75 21.31 7.27
N ASP A 194 3.88 20.34 7.04
CA ASP A 194 4.04 19.32 5.97
C ASP A 194 3.97 19.96 4.58
N THR A 195 3.10 20.95 4.36
CA THR A 195 2.99 21.64 3.06
C THR A 195 4.18 22.54 2.73
N GLN A 196 4.93 23.01 3.72
CA GLN A 196 6.14 23.80 3.51
C GLN A 196 7.37 22.95 3.20
N ASN A 197 7.42 21.71 3.70
CA ASN A 197 8.55 20.77 3.53
C ASN A 197 8.17 19.57 2.66
N SER A 198 7.81 19.79 1.41
CA SER A 198 7.20 18.81 0.48
C SER A 198 7.98 17.50 0.25
N PHE A 199 9.16 17.30 0.84
CA PHE A 199 10.03 16.15 0.53
C PHE A 199 10.69 15.46 1.72
N GLU A 200 10.64 16.05 2.91
CA GLU A 200 11.18 15.42 4.12
C GLU A 200 10.04 15.16 5.12
N PRO A 201 9.95 13.94 5.68
CA PRO A 201 8.94 13.66 6.69
C PRO A 201 9.08 14.59 7.89
N ALA A 202 7.98 15.24 8.29
CA ALA A 202 7.92 16.12 9.44
C ALA A 202 8.07 15.33 10.76
N SER A 203 8.66 15.96 11.77
CA SER A 203 8.78 15.35 13.10
C SER A 203 7.43 15.34 13.81
N LEU A 204 7.08 14.21 14.39
CA LEU A 204 5.83 13.97 15.10
C LEU A 204 6.10 13.34 16.46
N TYR A 205 5.55 13.90 17.52
CA TYR A 205 5.79 13.46 18.90
C TYR A 205 4.48 12.99 19.54
N PRO A 206 4.30 11.67 19.78
CA PRO A 206 3.16 11.18 20.55
C PRO A 206 3.22 11.67 22.01
N ILE A 207 2.04 11.91 22.63
CA ILE A 207 1.95 12.39 24.02
C ILE A 207 2.33 11.27 25.00
N ASN A 208 1.86 10.04 24.75
CA ASN A 208 1.93 8.93 25.70
C ASN A 208 3.19 8.05 25.54
N THR A 209 4.07 8.35 24.61
CA THR A 209 5.30 7.57 24.39
C THR A 209 6.47 8.50 24.11
N PRO A 210 7.68 8.21 24.64
CA PRO A 210 8.87 9.04 24.36
C PRO A 210 9.44 8.76 22.96
N LYS A 211 8.62 8.32 22.01
CA LYS A 211 9.05 7.98 20.66
C LYS A 211 9.02 9.21 19.78
N HIS A 212 10.09 9.41 19.02
CA HIS A 212 10.12 10.35 17.90
C HIS A 212 9.64 9.61 16.65
N LEU A 213 8.64 10.15 16.00
CA LEU A 213 8.10 9.64 14.73
C LEU A 213 8.36 10.68 13.64
N PHE A 214 8.43 10.19 12.41
CA PHE A 214 8.49 10.99 11.19
C PHE A 214 7.22 10.72 10.41
N ALA A 215 6.59 11.77 9.92
CA ALA A 215 5.27 11.66 9.31
C ALA A 215 5.13 12.50 8.04
N VAL A 216 4.27 12.04 7.13
CA VAL A 216 3.86 12.72 5.90
C VAL A 216 2.35 12.62 5.78
N VAL A 217 1.65 13.69 5.40
CA VAL A 217 0.21 13.68 5.18
C VAL A 217 -0.11 13.58 3.69
N ARG A 218 -0.96 12.63 3.34
CA ARG A 218 -1.66 12.62 2.05
C ARG A 218 -2.94 13.44 2.18
N LEU A 219 -3.07 14.45 1.36
CA LEU A 219 -4.28 15.26 1.27
C LEU A 219 -5.45 14.48 0.64
N PRO A 220 -6.71 14.81 0.99
CA PRO A 220 -7.91 14.30 0.31
C PRO A 220 -7.86 14.56 -1.20
N HIS A 221 -8.40 13.62 -2.00
CA HIS A 221 -8.43 13.79 -3.46
C HIS A 221 -9.22 15.04 -3.90
N SER A 222 -10.21 15.44 -3.12
CA SER A 222 -10.99 16.67 -3.36
C SER A 222 -10.18 17.98 -3.22
N ILE A 223 -9.06 17.93 -2.46
CA ILE A 223 -8.18 19.09 -2.20
C ILE A 223 -6.93 19.03 -3.10
N GLN A 224 -6.59 17.84 -3.61
CA GLN A 224 -5.48 17.72 -4.57
C GLN A 224 -5.79 18.58 -5.80
N PRO A 225 -4.87 19.44 -6.26
CA PRO A 225 -5.05 20.14 -7.52
C PRO A 225 -5.32 19.08 -8.59
N LYS A 226 -6.47 19.19 -9.27
CA LYS A 226 -6.80 18.30 -10.39
C LYS A 226 -5.62 18.39 -11.36
N SER A 227 -4.84 17.33 -11.47
CA SER A 227 -3.94 17.18 -12.60
C SER A 227 -4.84 17.22 -13.83
N PHE A 228 -4.73 18.27 -14.64
CA PHE A 228 -5.45 18.39 -15.88
C PHE A 228 -4.97 17.23 -16.77
N ILE A 229 -5.76 16.16 -16.82
CA ILE A 229 -5.71 15.24 -17.93
C ILE A 229 -6.30 16.06 -19.07
N ILE A 230 -5.43 16.58 -19.92
CA ILE A 230 -5.85 17.16 -21.19
C ILE A 230 -6.28 15.96 -22.04
N ASP A 231 -7.58 15.64 -22.00
CA ASP A 231 -8.18 14.82 -23.04
C ASP A 231 -8.00 15.58 -24.36
N ALA A 232 -7.15 15.05 -25.22
CA ALA A 232 -6.92 15.57 -26.57
C ALA A 232 -8.13 15.19 -27.44
N ALA A 233 -9.27 15.86 -27.23
CA ALA A 233 -10.39 15.92 -28.16
C ALA A 233 -11.32 17.08 -27.73
N ASP A 234 -11.03 18.27 -28.15
CA ASP A 234 -11.93 19.24 -28.80
C ASP A 234 -11.30 20.64 -28.76
N SER A 235 -10.86 21.05 -29.93
CA SER A 235 -10.52 22.42 -30.19
C SER A 235 -11.81 23.21 -30.40
N THR A 236 -12.20 24.08 -29.45
CA THR A 236 -12.81 25.38 -29.76
C THR A 236 -13.04 26.22 -28.48
N THR A 237 -12.63 27.50 -28.60
CA THR A 237 -12.97 28.67 -27.77
C THR A 237 -12.42 28.79 -26.37
N ILE A 238 -11.31 29.53 -26.29
CA ILE A 238 -10.81 30.18 -25.10
C ILE A 238 -11.38 31.61 -25.09
N GLU A 239 -12.16 31.97 -24.09
CA GLU A 239 -12.32 33.35 -23.66
C GLU A 239 -11.80 33.56 -22.26
N ASN A 240 -11.02 34.61 -22.11
CA ASN A 240 -10.22 35.08 -21.00
C ASN A 240 -10.94 35.15 -19.63
N THR A 241 -10.23 34.75 -18.56
CA THR A 241 -10.15 35.60 -17.37
C THR A 241 -9.00 35.19 -16.44
N ALA A 242 -8.24 36.21 -16.00
CA ALA A 242 -7.35 36.33 -14.87
C ALA A 242 -5.98 35.62 -14.95
N ALA A 243 -4.99 36.43 -15.28
CA ALA A 243 -3.56 36.19 -15.17
C ALA A 243 -3.14 35.86 -13.73
N ILE A 244 -2.66 34.64 -13.50
CA ILE A 244 -1.74 34.32 -12.41
C ILE A 244 -0.35 34.28 -13.04
N ASP A 245 0.51 35.16 -12.55
CA ASP A 245 1.89 35.38 -12.99
C ASP A 245 2.74 34.11 -12.79
N HIS A 246 2.90 33.30 -13.83
CA HIS A 246 3.78 32.14 -13.88
C HIS A 246 5.13 32.48 -14.54
N THR A 247 5.77 33.55 -14.11
CA THR A 247 7.18 33.79 -14.46
C THR A 247 8.14 33.15 -13.47
N LYS A 248 8.00 31.84 -13.19
CA LYS A 248 9.14 31.04 -12.79
C LYS A 248 9.70 30.38 -14.03
N LYS A 249 10.68 31.07 -14.65
CA LYS A 249 11.54 30.51 -15.72
C LYS A 249 11.92 29.10 -15.34
N ALA A 250 11.57 28.13 -16.21
CA ALA A 250 12.13 26.80 -16.18
C ALA A 250 13.65 26.95 -16.09
N HIS A 251 14.24 26.61 -14.95
CA HIS A 251 15.70 26.47 -14.88
C HIS A 251 16.05 25.36 -15.86
N ILE A 252 16.63 25.73 -17.00
CA ILE A 252 17.35 24.80 -17.86
C ILE A 252 18.49 24.28 -16.99
N LEU A 253 18.34 23.04 -16.49
CA LEU A 253 19.39 22.36 -15.78
C LEU A 253 20.54 22.17 -16.76
N ASP A 254 21.59 22.95 -16.59
CA ASP A 254 22.83 22.74 -17.32
C ASP A 254 23.55 21.53 -16.72
N TYR A 255 23.41 20.39 -17.36
CA TYR A 255 24.00 19.14 -16.90
C TYR A 255 25.53 19.05 -17.11
N GLY A 256 26.14 20.09 -17.71
CA GLY A 256 27.62 20.18 -17.89
C GLY A 256 28.24 19.10 -18.79
N GLU A 257 27.53 17.99 -19.03
CA GLU A 257 28.01 16.86 -19.84
C GLU A 257 27.14 16.67 -21.09
N PRO A 258 27.71 16.68 -22.31
CA PRO A 258 26.93 16.56 -23.57
C PRO A 258 26.06 15.30 -23.64
N LYS A 259 26.57 14.16 -23.17
CA LYS A 259 25.83 12.88 -23.15
C LYS A 259 24.58 12.94 -22.27
N LEU A 260 24.66 13.59 -21.11
CA LEU A 260 23.54 13.71 -20.22
C LEU A 260 22.43 14.58 -20.81
N LYS A 261 22.81 15.60 -21.57
CA LYS A 261 21.88 16.47 -22.29
C LYS A 261 21.15 15.73 -23.43
N GLU A 262 21.85 14.86 -24.16
CA GLU A 262 21.24 14.00 -25.17
C GLU A 262 20.24 13.02 -24.55
N GLN A 263 20.62 12.36 -23.45
CA GLN A 263 19.77 11.45 -22.70
C GLN A 263 18.52 12.15 -22.16
N TYR A 264 18.68 13.37 -21.68
CA TYR A 264 17.56 14.18 -21.18
C TYR A 264 16.57 14.52 -22.32
N ASN A 265 17.05 14.95 -23.47
CA ASN A 265 16.22 15.25 -24.63
C ASN A 265 15.48 13.99 -25.14
N LEU A 266 16.18 12.86 -25.20
CA LEU A 266 15.57 11.57 -25.56
C LEU A 266 14.49 11.15 -24.56
N ALA A 267 14.78 11.26 -23.26
CA ALA A 267 13.83 10.94 -22.21
C ALA A 267 12.56 11.80 -22.29
N GLN A 268 12.69 13.11 -22.58
CA GLN A 268 11.55 13.98 -22.81
C GLN A 268 10.71 13.54 -24.02
N GLN A 269 11.35 13.15 -25.13
CA GLN A 269 10.62 12.67 -26.31
C GLN A 269 9.86 11.36 -26.04
N LEU A 270 10.46 10.44 -25.30
CA LEU A 270 9.84 9.17 -24.93
C LEU A 270 8.69 9.38 -23.94
N PHE A 271 8.87 10.25 -22.97
CA PHE A 271 7.84 10.59 -21.99
C PHE A 271 6.58 11.19 -22.65
N LYS A 272 6.76 12.10 -23.61
CA LYS A 272 5.65 12.64 -24.43
C LYS A 272 4.87 11.57 -25.20
N LYS A 273 5.49 10.43 -25.47
CA LYS A 273 4.87 9.28 -26.15
C LYS A 273 4.32 8.23 -25.16
N ASN A 274 4.22 8.56 -23.86
CA ASN A 274 3.79 7.67 -22.79
C ASN A 274 4.63 6.37 -22.67
N VAL A 275 5.92 6.44 -23.03
CA VAL A 275 6.83 5.32 -22.86
C VAL A 275 7.37 5.34 -21.42
N PRO A 276 7.25 4.25 -20.63
CA PRO A 276 7.83 4.18 -19.30
C PRO A 276 9.35 4.37 -19.34
N LEU A 277 9.87 5.23 -18.45
CA LEU A 277 11.30 5.53 -18.35
C LEU A 277 11.88 4.89 -17.08
N LEU A 278 12.97 4.16 -17.22
CA LEU A 278 13.79 3.69 -16.10
C LEU A 278 15.07 4.52 -16.02
N ILE A 279 15.23 5.28 -14.94
CA ILE A 279 16.45 6.08 -14.69
C ILE A 279 17.38 5.25 -13.80
N TYR A 280 18.52 4.86 -14.35
CA TYR A 280 19.52 4.04 -13.68
C TYR A 280 20.81 4.83 -13.45
N GLY A 281 21.51 4.58 -12.32
CA GLY A 281 22.78 5.21 -11.99
C GLY A 281 23.18 5.01 -10.52
N GLU A 282 24.39 5.38 -10.14
CA GLU A 282 24.92 5.28 -8.78
C GLU A 282 24.18 6.17 -7.79
N THR A 283 24.31 5.88 -6.48
CA THR A 283 23.75 6.73 -5.42
C THR A 283 24.42 8.10 -5.47
N GLY A 284 23.61 9.17 -5.46
CA GLY A 284 24.14 10.55 -5.58
C GLY A 284 24.28 11.07 -7.02
N ALA A 285 24.07 10.24 -8.06
CA ALA A 285 24.19 10.64 -9.47
C ALA A 285 23.09 11.61 -10.00
N GLY A 286 22.27 12.20 -9.12
CA GLY A 286 21.26 13.20 -9.52
C GLY A 286 20.04 12.65 -10.25
N LYS A 287 19.73 11.34 -10.15
CA LYS A 287 18.56 10.70 -10.79
C LYS A 287 17.26 11.42 -10.49
N GLU A 288 17.10 11.89 -9.28
CA GLU A 288 15.89 12.60 -8.84
C GLU A 288 15.76 13.97 -9.51
N ILE A 289 16.88 14.72 -9.63
CA ILE A 289 16.91 16.00 -10.31
C ILE A 289 16.58 15.83 -11.80
N PHE A 290 17.11 14.75 -12.41
CA PHE A 290 16.83 14.39 -13.80
C PHE A 290 15.33 14.07 -14.01
N ALA A 291 14.74 13.25 -13.16
CA ALA A 291 13.31 12.91 -13.21
C ALA A 291 12.42 14.15 -13.03
N ARG A 292 12.72 14.99 -12.05
CA ARG A 292 12.01 16.25 -11.80
C ARG A 292 12.11 17.21 -12.99
N GLY A 293 13.30 17.33 -13.59
CA GLY A 293 13.50 18.17 -14.76
C GLY A 293 12.62 17.75 -15.93
N ILE A 294 12.46 16.45 -16.18
CA ILE A 294 11.54 15.92 -17.20
C ILE A 294 10.09 16.28 -16.85
N HIS A 295 9.67 16.08 -15.61
CA HIS A 295 8.30 16.34 -15.17
C HIS A 295 7.96 17.84 -15.27
N LEU A 296 8.81 18.74 -14.74
CA LEU A 296 8.57 20.18 -14.73
C LEU A 296 8.56 20.84 -16.12
N ASN A 297 9.22 20.23 -17.12
CA ASN A 297 9.25 20.77 -18.48
C ASN A 297 8.15 20.19 -19.38
N LEU A 298 7.38 19.21 -18.93
CA LEU A 298 6.39 18.49 -19.75
C LEU A 298 4.99 18.42 -19.10
N CYS A 299 4.87 18.79 -17.84
CA CYS A 299 3.64 18.97 -17.09
C CYS A 299 3.49 20.41 -16.64
#